data_93c1025f815bd4a088c66ae2b72b8c4a
#
_entry.id   93c1025f815bd4a088c66ae2b72b8c4a
#
_cell.length_a   1.000
_cell.length_b   1.000
_cell.length_c   1.000
_cell.angle_alpha   90.00
_cell.angle_beta   90.00
_cell.angle_gamma   90.00
#
_symmetry.space_group_name_H-M   'P 1'
#
loop_
_entity.id
_entity.type
_entity.pdbx_description
1 polymer ?
#
loop_
_entity_poly.entity_id
_entity_poly.type
_entity_poly.pdbx_seq_one_letter_code
_entity_poly.pdbx_strand_id
1 'polypeptide(L)'
;MRLLLRESNITNYWLLLIWSSFLFNPFTIATCIGRPTSVLTTCAILYAISNAVAGASFTSMLALSFAGYLSIYPLLLFPPLIILCYDRRRPTSRPESSIGFVLGNVAAVAGSIYGLLHMSFFITGSWEFLSSTYGVHLLLPDLTPNVGLWWYFFIEMFDSFRNFFLGVFWLHLSSYVGGLTIRLRRQPLFVLTILLGIFAIFKPYPSISDTSLFLGMLPLYQHVFPLMSYTFVESSIVLYATLLGPAFYYLWIYAGSGNANFFYAITLVWSLGWSLLLADILFAVLRDEWEVERPEMRGKEIRQI
;
A
#
# COMPACT_ATOMS: atom_id res chain seq x y z
N MET A 1 -13.88 -15.95 2.08
CA MET A 1 -13.49 -16.86 3.17
C MET A 1 -13.44 -18.33 2.75
N ARG A 2 -14.40 -18.88 2.00
CA ARG A 2 -14.31 -20.25 1.44
C ARG A 2 -13.24 -20.42 0.35
N LEU A 3 -12.90 -19.38 -0.40
CA LEU A 3 -11.89 -19.42 -1.47
C LEU A 3 -10.46 -19.59 -0.93
N LEU A 4 -10.11 -18.93 0.18
CA LEU A 4 -8.80 -19.12 0.84
C LEU A 4 -8.70 -20.46 1.61
N LEU A 5 -9.82 -21.10 1.94
CA LEU A 5 -9.84 -22.39 2.63
C LEU A 5 -9.89 -23.59 1.68
N ARG A 6 -10.10 -23.38 0.39
CA ARG A 6 -10.12 -24.47 -0.60
C ARG A 6 -8.73 -25.04 -0.90
N GLU A 7 -7.66 -24.32 -0.50
CA GLU A 7 -6.28 -24.74 -0.69
C GLU A 7 -5.50 -24.84 0.63
N SER A 8 -6.01 -25.64 1.56
CA SER A 8 -5.18 -26.10 2.69
C SER A 8 -4.03 -27.04 2.28
N ASN A 9 -3.87 -27.29 1.00
CA ASN A 9 -2.73 -27.93 0.35
C ASN A 9 -1.94 -26.92 -0.49
N ILE A 10 -1.50 -25.79 0.12
CA ILE A 10 -0.37 -25.07 -0.45
C ILE A 10 0.83 -26.00 -0.28
N THR A 11 1.11 -26.78 -1.30
CA THR A 11 2.32 -27.59 -1.36
C THR A 11 3.53 -26.68 -1.18
N ASN A 12 4.61 -27.19 -0.62
CA ASN A 12 5.87 -26.44 -0.45
C ASN A 12 6.33 -25.72 -1.74
N TYR A 13 5.87 -26.20 -2.90
CA TYR A 13 6.09 -25.61 -4.21
C TYR A 13 5.48 -24.21 -4.36
N TRP A 14 4.24 -23.99 -3.91
CA TRP A 14 3.59 -22.67 -3.99
C TRP A 14 4.21 -21.66 -3.04
N LEU A 15 4.62 -22.10 -1.85
CA LEU A 15 5.37 -21.25 -0.94
C LEU A 15 6.71 -20.84 -1.57
N LEU A 16 7.44 -21.77 -2.19
CA LEU A 16 8.67 -21.47 -2.89
C LEU A 16 8.46 -20.49 -4.04
N LEU A 17 7.38 -20.62 -4.82
CA LEU A 17 7.06 -19.67 -5.88
C LEU A 17 6.78 -18.26 -5.36
N ILE A 18 6.00 -18.13 -4.29
CA ILE A 18 5.71 -16.83 -3.65
C ILE A 18 7.01 -16.20 -3.13
N TRP A 19 7.84 -16.99 -2.42
CA TRP A 19 9.12 -16.52 -1.92
C TRP A 19 10.06 -16.12 -3.06
N SER A 20 10.18 -16.93 -4.10
CA SER A 20 11.06 -16.64 -5.23
C SER A 20 10.59 -15.43 -6.03
N SER A 21 9.28 -15.28 -6.25
CA SER A 21 8.73 -14.12 -6.96
C SER A 21 8.96 -12.81 -6.22
N PHE A 22 8.99 -12.81 -4.89
CA PHE A 22 9.35 -11.64 -4.09
C PHE A 22 10.87 -11.40 -4.07
N LEU A 23 11.66 -12.42 -3.76
CA LEU A 23 13.12 -12.27 -3.59
C LEU A 23 13.85 -11.91 -4.88
N PHE A 24 13.42 -12.48 -6.01
CA PHE A 24 14.01 -12.21 -7.33
C PHE A 24 13.33 -11.09 -8.10
N ASN A 25 12.37 -10.39 -7.49
CA ASN A 25 11.77 -9.21 -8.08
C ASN A 25 12.82 -8.11 -8.24
N PRO A 26 12.99 -7.52 -9.44
CA PRO A 26 13.98 -6.45 -9.68
C PRO A 26 13.82 -5.26 -8.72
N PHE A 27 12.59 -4.92 -8.34
CA PHE A 27 12.32 -3.83 -7.40
C PHE A 27 12.72 -4.17 -5.97
N THR A 28 12.59 -5.45 -5.56
CA THR A 28 13.10 -5.92 -4.26
C THR A 28 14.62 -5.88 -4.23
N ILE A 29 15.28 -6.33 -5.31
CA ILE A 29 16.74 -6.28 -5.44
C ILE A 29 17.23 -4.83 -5.41
N ALA A 30 16.59 -3.92 -6.18
CA ALA A 30 16.91 -2.49 -6.17
C ALA A 30 16.72 -1.87 -4.78
N THR A 31 15.67 -2.26 -4.06
CA THR A 31 15.42 -1.84 -2.68
C THR A 31 16.55 -2.31 -1.74
N CYS A 32 16.98 -3.57 -1.87
CA CYS A 32 18.08 -4.10 -1.07
C CYS A 32 19.41 -3.36 -1.33
N ILE A 33 19.68 -2.99 -2.58
CA ILE A 33 20.86 -2.21 -2.95
C ILE A 33 20.78 -0.80 -2.39
N GLY A 34 19.61 -0.14 -2.49
CA GLY A 34 19.36 1.21 -2.02
C GLY A 34 19.34 1.37 -0.50
N ARG A 35 19.15 0.27 0.25
CA ARG A 35 19.10 0.23 1.73
C ARG A 35 18.23 1.31 2.38
N PRO A 36 16.99 1.55 1.91
CA PRO A 36 16.13 2.56 2.49
C PRO A 36 15.67 2.14 3.89
N THR A 37 15.51 3.11 4.79
CA THR A 37 14.96 2.87 6.14
C THR A 37 13.51 2.41 6.13
N SER A 38 12.77 2.67 5.03
CA SER A 38 11.40 2.20 4.82
C SER A 38 11.23 0.67 4.90
N VAL A 39 12.32 -0.10 4.77
CA VAL A 39 12.30 -1.56 4.97
C VAL A 39 11.79 -1.92 6.37
N LEU A 40 12.13 -1.14 7.41
CA LEU A 40 11.62 -1.36 8.77
C LEU A 40 10.10 -1.20 8.84
N THR A 41 9.58 -0.15 8.17
CA THR A 41 8.12 0.07 8.05
C THR A 41 7.44 -1.08 7.31
N THR A 42 8.03 -1.53 6.20
CA THR A 42 7.55 -2.68 5.42
C THR A 42 7.50 -3.96 6.25
N CYS A 43 8.56 -4.26 7.00
CA CYS A 43 8.59 -5.41 7.91
C CYS A 43 7.48 -5.33 8.98
N ALA A 44 7.28 -4.15 9.57
CA ALA A 44 6.24 -3.94 10.58
C ALA A 44 4.82 -4.10 9.99
N ILE A 45 4.57 -3.60 8.77
CA ILE A 45 3.30 -3.79 8.05
C ILE A 45 3.05 -5.28 7.78
N LEU A 46 4.02 -5.99 7.23
CA LEU A 46 3.89 -7.43 6.95
C LEU A 46 3.67 -8.24 8.22
N TYR A 47 4.36 -7.89 9.30
CA TYR A 47 4.17 -8.52 10.61
C TYR A 47 2.77 -8.23 11.18
N ALA A 48 2.25 -7.00 11.01
CA ALA A 48 0.89 -6.66 11.40
C ALA A 48 -0.15 -7.49 10.62
N ILE A 49 -0.01 -7.59 9.31
CA ILE A 49 -0.91 -8.39 8.44
C ILE A 49 -0.83 -9.87 8.80
N SER A 50 0.36 -10.42 8.99
CA SER A 50 0.58 -11.82 9.36
C SER A 50 -0.11 -12.18 10.68
N ASN A 51 0.06 -11.32 11.72
CA ASN A 51 -0.62 -11.51 13.01
C ASN A 51 -2.14 -11.36 12.90
N ALA A 52 -2.64 -10.44 12.05
CA ALA A 52 -4.06 -10.31 11.79
C ALA A 52 -4.66 -11.58 11.17
N VAL A 53 -3.97 -12.17 10.18
CA VAL A 53 -4.36 -13.44 9.55
C VAL A 53 -4.33 -14.59 10.57
N ALA A 54 -3.37 -14.60 11.49
CA ALA A 54 -3.27 -15.58 12.56
C ALA A 54 -4.31 -15.38 13.70
N GLY A 55 -5.10 -14.29 13.66
CA GLY A 55 -6.10 -13.97 14.69
C GLY A 55 -5.52 -13.34 15.95
N ALA A 56 -4.25 -12.92 15.93
CA ALA A 56 -3.56 -12.28 17.05
C ALA A 56 -3.71 -10.75 16.95
N SER A 57 -4.89 -10.22 17.32
CA SER A 57 -5.25 -8.81 17.11
C SER A 57 -4.32 -7.85 17.87
N PHE A 58 -3.99 -8.13 19.12
CA PHE A 58 -3.15 -7.25 19.94
C PHE A 58 -1.76 -7.06 19.33
N THR A 59 -1.08 -8.14 18.97
CA THR A 59 0.26 -8.07 18.32
C THR A 59 0.21 -7.43 16.95
N SER A 60 -0.89 -7.64 16.20
CA SER A 60 -1.14 -6.95 14.94
C SER A 60 -1.24 -5.43 15.12
N MET A 61 -1.99 -4.98 16.13
CA MET A 61 -2.14 -3.54 16.43
C MET A 61 -0.85 -2.91 16.93
N LEU A 62 -0.06 -3.62 17.76
CA LEU A 62 1.27 -3.15 18.19
C LEU A 62 2.20 -2.96 16.98
N ALA A 63 2.22 -3.92 16.07
CA ALA A 63 3.04 -3.84 14.87
C ALA A 63 2.58 -2.70 13.93
N LEU A 64 1.27 -2.51 13.77
CA LEU A 64 0.72 -1.36 13.04
C LEU A 64 1.09 -0.03 13.68
N SER A 65 1.04 0.05 15.01
CA SER A 65 1.44 1.24 15.77
C SER A 65 2.91 1.58 15.55
N PHE A 66 3.77 0.56 15.57
CA PHE A 66 5.19 0.74 15.28
C PHE A 66 5.43 1.18 13.83
N ALA A 67 4.73 0.58 12.86
CA ALA A 67 4.77 1.03 11.47
C ALA A 67 4.29 2.48 11.32
N GLY A 68 3.19 2.84 12.01
CA GLY A 68 2.64 4.20 12.04
C GLY A 68 3.53 5.22 12.73
N TYR A 69 4.30 4.79 13.73
CA TYR A 69 5.33 5.61 14.38
C TYR A 69 6.52 5.88 13.44
N LEU A 70 6.94 4.90 12.64
CA LEU A 70 8.01 5.08 11.64
C LEU A 70 7.56 5.92 10.44
N SER A 71 6.29 5.84 10.06
CA SER A 71 5.72 6.57 8.92
C SER A 71 4.20 6.66 9.09
N ILE A 72 3.58 7.78 8.75
CA ILE A 72 2.17 8.03 9.02
C ILE A 72 1.21 7.15 8.19
N TYR A 73 1.59 6.74 6.96
CA TYR A 73 0.69 6.02 6.03
C TYR A 73 0.18 4.67 6.53
N PRO A 74 0.97 3.84 7.25
CA PRO A 74 0.47 2.57 7.75
C PRO A 74 -0.78 2.70 8.62
N LEU A 75 -1.00 3.83 9.26
CA LEU A 75 -2.22 4.07 10.05
C LEU A 75 -3.49 4.05 9.20
N LEU A 76 -3.39 4.38 7.93
CA LEU A 76 -4.50 4.28 6.98
C LEU A 76 -4.91 2.83 6.70
N LEU A 77 -4.07 1.84 7.03
CA LEU A 77 -4.40 0.42 6.94
C LEU A 77 -5.23 -0.07 8.14
N PHE A 78 -5.42 0.75 9.18
CA PHE A 78 -6.15 0.36 10.39
C PHE A 78 -7.56 -0.16 10.11
N PRO A 79 -8.43 0.50 9.29
CA PRO A 79 -9.79 0.04 9.05
C PRO A 79 -9.89 -1.37 8.45
N PRO A 80 -9.21 -1.73 7.36
CA PRO A 80 -9.27 -3.09 6.84
C PRO A 80 -8.54 -4.10 7.75
N LEU A 81 -7.49 -3.68 8.47
CA LEU A 81 -6.73 -4.56 9.35
C LEU A 81 -7.55 -4.99 10.57
N ILE A 82 -8.31 -4.06 11.19
CA ILE A 82 -9.18 -4.40 12.33
C ILE A 82 -10.32 -5.33 11.91
N ILE A 83 -10.84 -5.16 10.68
CA ILE A 83 -11.84 -6.06 10.11
C ILE A 83 -11.25 -7.46 9.95
N LEU A 84 -10.04 -7.56 9.40
CA LEU A 84 -9.34 -8.83 9.25
C LEU A 84 -9.12 -9.52 10.61
N CYS A 85 -8.67 -8.78 11.62
CA CYS A 85 -8.52 -9.28 12.98
C CYS A 85 -9.85 -9.79 13.56
N TYR A 86 -10.94 -9.01 13.35
CA TYR A 86 -12.26 -9.39 13.84
C TYR A 86 -12.76 -10.69 13.21
N ASP A 87 -12.60 -10.84 11.89
CA ASP A 87 -13.05 -12.01 11.14
C ASP A 87 -12.21 -13.27 11.46
N ARG A 88 -10.95 -13.10 11.87
CA ARG A 88 -10.02 -14.20 12.17
C ARG A 88 -9.88 -14.51 13.66
N ARG A 89 -10.51 -13.73 14.55
CA ARG A 89 -10.44 -13.98 15.99
C ARG A 89 -10.95 -15.39 16.34
N ARG A 90 -10.31 -16.02 17.29
CA ARG A 90 -10.76 -17.29 17.83
C ARG A 90 -12.01 -17.09 18.69
N PRO A 91 -13.00 -18.00 18.64
CA PRO A 91 -14.14 -17.94 19.54
C PRO A 91 -13.66 -17.97 20.99
N THR A 92 -14.01 -16.96 21.76
CA THR A 92 -13.76 -16.90 23.20
C THR A 92 -15.04 -17.34 23.92
N SER A 93 -14.88 -17.89 25.13
CA SER A 93 -16.00 -18.31 25.98
C SER A 93 -16.91 -17.14 26.43
N ARG A 94 -16.46 -15.90 26.26
CA ARG A 94 -17.27 -14.68 26.48
C ARG A 94 -17.45 -13.95 25.16
N PRO A 95 -18.69 -13.73 24.70
CA PRO A 95 -18.95 -12.94 23.52
C PRO A 95 -18.60 -11.47 23.79
N GLU A 96 -17.48 -11.04 23.25
CA GLU A 96 -17.11 -9.61 23.23
C GLU A 96 -17.95 -8.89 22.19
N SER A 97 -18.51 -7.73 22.56
CA SER A 97 -19.24 -6.91 21.60
C SER A 97 -18.31 -6.39 20.50
N SER A 98 -18.81 -6.29 19.27
CA SER A 98 -18.01 -5.73 18.16
C SER A 98 -17.49 -4.33 18.48
N ILE A 99 -18.26 -3.53 19.19
CA ILE A 99 -17.86 -2.17 19.62
C ILE A 99 -16.73 -2.25 20.63
N GLY A 100 -16.83 -3.15 21.65
CA GLY A 100 -15.76 -3.34 22.64
C GLY A 100 -14.44 -3.77 21.99
N PHE A 101 -14.52 -4.68 21.02
CA PHE A 101 -13.35 -5.11 20.25
C PHE A 101 -12.70 -3.94 19.49
N VAL A 102 -13.49 -3.13 18.78
CA VAL A 102 -12.98 -1.97 18.04
C VAL A 102 -12.36 -0.96 19.00
N LEU A 103 -13.05 -0.59 20.08
CA LEU A 103 -12.55 0.38 21.06
C LEU A 103 -11.27 -0.10 21.73
N GLY A 104 -11.18 -1.38 22.10
CA GLY A 104 -9.97 -1.98 22.67
C GLY A 104 -8.76 -1.90 21.74
N ASN A 105 -8.96 -2.19 20.44
CA ASN A 105 -7.88 -2.10 19.45
C ASN A 105 -7.50 -0.63 19.13
N VAL A 106 -8.46 0.29 19.06
CA VAL A 106 -8.19 1.74 18.96
C VAL A 106 -7.37 2.22 20.14
N ALA A 107 -7.76 1.85 21.36
CA ALA A 107 -7.01 2.21 22.58
C ALA A 107 -5.59 1.61 22.57
N ALA A 108 -5.43 0.36 22.09
CA ALA A 108 -4.12 -0.28 21.96
C ALA A 108 -3.21 0.47 20.96
N VAL A 109 -3.73 0.86 19.80
CA VAL A 109 -2.98 1.65 18.80
C VAL A 109 -2.63 3.03 19.35
N ALA A 110 -3.61 3.76 19.90
CA ALA A 110 -3.39 5.09 20.44
C ALA A 110 -2.39 5.09 21.60
N GLY A 111 -2.55 4.15 22.55
CA GLY A 111 -1.65 4.01 23.69
C GLY A 111 -0.22 3.64 23.29
N SER A 112 -0.08 2.74 22.29
CA SER A 112 1.24 2.35 21.79
C SER A 112 1.96 3.50 21.08
N ILE A 113 1.26 4.25 20.23
CA ILE A 113 1.82 5.44 19.54
C ILE A 113 2.19 6.50 20.58
N TYR A 114 1.30 6.76 21.54
CA TYR A 114 1.56 7.71 22.62
C TYR A 114 2.83 7.32 23.40
N GLY A 115 2.95 6.06 23.77
CA GLY A 115 4.14 5.55 24.47
C GLY A 115 5.42 5.71 23.66
N LEU A 116 5.40 5.37 22.36
CA LEU A 116 6.55 5.52 21.46
C LEU A 116 6.94 6.99 21.27
N LEU A 117 5.99 7.90 21.11
CA LEU A 117 6.25 9.34 20.99
C LEU A 117 6.85 9.92 22.27
N HIS A 118 6.35 9.53 23.45
CA HIS A 118 6.91 9.96 24.73
C HIS A 118 8.32 9.39 24.96
N MET A 119 8.57 8.15 24.56
CA MET A 119 9.90 7.56 24.62
C MET A 119 10.87 8.36 23.75
N SER A 120 10.46 8.77 22.55
CA SER A 120 11.26 9.65 21.70
C SER A 120 11.50 11.01 22.35
N PHE A 121 10.46 11.61 22.95
CA PHE A 121 10.62 12.85 23.68
C PHE A 121 11.63 12.76 24.83
N PHE A 122 11.62 11.67 25.60
CA PHE A 122 12.61 11.46 26.68
C PHE A 122 14.04 11.33 26.15
N ILE A 123 14.21 10.76 24.94
CA ILE A 123 15.53 10.60 24.34
C ILE A 123 16.02 11.91 23.72
N THR A 124 15.13 12.66 23.04
CA THR A 124 15.52 13.90 22.31
C THR A 124 15.42 15.16 23.14
N GLY A 125 14.68 15.16 24.22
CA GLY A 125 14.43 16.31 25.09
C GLY A 125 13.49 17.38 24.49
N SER A 126 12.99 17.19 23.26
CA SER A 126 12.08 18.13 22.63
C SER A 126 11.06 17.45 21.72
N TRP A 127 9.98 18.15 21.37
CA TRP A 127 8.97 17.68 20.40
C TRP A 127 9.25 18.05 18.95
N GLU A 128 10.40 18.68 18.66
CA GLU A 128 10.76 19.13 17.31
C GLU A 128 10.87 17.99 16.31
N PHE A 129 11.16 16.76 16.76
CA PHE A 129 11.19 15.59 15.90
C PHE A 129 9.83 15.31 15.21
N LEU A 130 8.71 15.78 15.76
CA LEU A 130 7.41 15.64 15.12
C LEU A 130 7.31 16.40 13.80
N SER A 131 7.86 17.61 13.75
CA SER A 131 7.87 18.42 12.52
C SER A 131 8.81 17.83 11.48
N SER A 132 9.97 17.33 11.89
CA SER A 132 10.97 16.76 10.98
C SER A 132 10.60 15.36 10.47
N THR A 133 9.80 14.60 11.23
CA THR A 133 9.39 13.24 10.85
C THR A 133 8.01 13.24 10.16
N TYR A 134 6.99 13.74 10.84
CA TYR A 134 5.61 13.69 10.33
C TYR A 134 5.24 14.93 9.54
N GLY A 135 5.80 16.11 9.94
CA GLY A 135 5.58 17.36 9.22
C GLY A 135 6.06 17.30 7.78
N VAL A 136 7.16 16.61 7.51
CA VAL A 136 7.66 16.41 6.14
C VAL A 136 6.62 15.72 5.27
N HIS A 137 5.93 14.71 5.79
CA HIS A 137 4.90 14.00 5.04
C HIS A 137 3.59 14.80 4.92
N LEU A 138 3.19 15.48 5.99
CA LEU A 138 1.90 16.18 6.04
C LEU A 138 1.92 17.53 5.31
N LEU A 139 3.03 18.28 5.42
CA LEU A 139 3.14 19.64 4.89
C LEU A 139 3.94 19.71 3.59
N LEU A 140 4.62 18.63 3.22
CA LEU A 140 5.42 18.52 2.00
C LEU A 140 6.42 19.69 1.81
N PRO A 141 7.28 20.03 2.78
CA PRO A 141 8.26 21.10 2.62
C PRO A 141 9.38 20.70 1.66
N ASP A 142 9.69 19.42 1.55
CA ASP A 142 10.72 18.87 0.65
C ASP A 142 10.09 18.48 -0.69
N LEU A 143 10.53 19.13 -1.77
CA LEU A 143 10.10 18.88 -3.14
C LEU A 143 11.20 18.21 -3.95
N THR A 144 12.07 17.42 -3.30
CA THR A 144 13.10 16.65 -3.98
C THR A 144 12.46 15.69 -5.01
N PRO A 145 12.99 15.66 -6.25
CA PRO A 145 12.47 14.79 -7.31
C PRO A 145 12.44 13.31 -6.90
N ASN A 146 11.30 12.68 -7.10
CA ASN A 146 11.07 11.27 -6.79
C ASN A 146 10.14 10.63 -7.83
N VAL A 147 9.82 9.34 -7.68
CA VAL A 147 8.94 8.61 -8.60
C VAL A 147 7.45 8.95 -8.43
N GLY A 148 7.11 9.80 -7.45
CA GLY A 148 5.73 10.20 -7.15
C GLY A 148 5.26 11.41 -7.95
N LEU A 149 3.99 11.73 -7.75
CA LEU A 149 3.27 12.76 -8.49
C LEU A 149 3.34 14.15 -7.83
N TRP A 150 3.60 14.19 -6.50
CA TRP A 150 3.39 15.41 -5.73
C TRP A 150 4.48 16.47 -5.95
N TRP A 151 5.76 16.07 -5.97
CA TRP A 151 6.88 17.00 -5.95
C TRP A 151 6.80 18.05 -7.07
N TYR A 152 6.61 17.62 -8.32
CA TYR A 152 6.57 18.53 -9.47
C TYR A 152 5.29 19.37 -9.49
N PHE A 153 4.13 18.74 -9.17
CA PHE A 153 2.86 19.45 -9.07
C PHE A 153 2.96 20.62 -8.06
N PHE A 154 3.59 20.40 -6.90
CA PHE A 154 3.76 21.44 -5.88
C PHE A 154 4.89 22.42 -6.16
N ILE A 155 5.83 22.11 -7.06
CA ILE A 155 6.81 23.09 -7.58
C ILE A 155 6.12 24.10 -8.49
N GLU A 156 5.25 23.63 -9.39
CA GLU A 156 4.59 24.49 -10.39
C GLU A 156 3.38 25.25 -9.83
N MET A 157 2.97 24.96 -8.60
CA MET A 157 1.76 25.53 -8.00
C MET A 157 2.07 26.88 -7.35
N PHE A 158 1.12 27.83 -7.47
CA PHE A 158 1.15 29.09 -6.71
C PHE A 158 0.96 28.83 -5.20
N ASP A 159 1.75 29.49 -4.37
CA ASP A 159 1.73 29.31 -2.91
C ASP A 159 0.37 29.56 -2.29
N SER A 160 -0.44 30.48 -2.85
CA SER A 160 -1.79 30.77 -2.37
C SER A 160 -2.74 29.58 -2.42
N PHE A 161 -2.51 28.62 -3.32
CA PHE A 161 -3.35 27.41 -3.47
C PHE A 161 -2.74 26.18 -2.81
N ARG A 162 -1.50 26.25 -2.33
CA ARG A 162 -0.75 25.11 -1.81
C ARG A 162 -1.51 24.34 -0.73
N ASN A 163 -1.99 25.04 0.30
CA ASN A 163 -2.69 24.39 1.41
C ASN A 163 -4.00 23.72 0.98
N PHE A 164 -4.74 24.34 0.04
CA PHE A 164 -5.96 23.78 -0.50
C PHE A 164 -5.67 22.45 -1.22
N PHE A 165 -4.73 22.44 -2.15
CA PHE A 165 -4.41 21.24 -2.90
C PHE A 165 -3.76 20.16 -2.05
N LEU A 166 -2.98 20.54 -1.04
CA LEU A 166 -2.44 19.59 -0.07
C LEU A 166 -3.57 18.84 0.64
N GLY A 167 -4.61 19.57 1.08
CA GLY A 167 -5.82 18.97 1.63
C GLY A 167 -6.55 18.06 0.65
N VAL A 168 -6.68 18.47 -0.63
CA VAL A 168 -7.30 17.66 -1.69
C VAL A 168 -6.54 16.35 -1.91
N PHE A 169 -5.22 16.38 -1.98
CA PHE A 169 -4.40 15.19 -2.19
C PHE A 169 -4.50 14.22 -1.00
N TRP A 170 -4.52 14.73 0.23
CA TRP A 170 -4.73 13.89 1.42
C TRP A 170 -6.15 13.30 1.49
N LEU A 171 -7.15 14.09 1.12
CA LEU A 171 -8.54 13.63 1.05
C LEU A 171 -8.69 12.56 -0.03
N HIS A 172 -8.08 12.74 -1.20
CA HIS A 172 -8.04 11.75 -2.27
C HIS A 172 -7.47 10.41 -1.77
N LEU A 173 -6.31 10.42 -1.12
CA LEU A 173 -5.69 9.22 -0.56
C LEU A 173 -6.58 8.54 0.50
N SER A 174 -7.18 9.35 1.39
CA SER A 174 -8.03 8.85 2.47
C SER A 174 -9.36 8.29 1.96
N SER A 175 -9.89 8.81 0.86
CA SER A 175 -11.16 8.35 0.27
C SER A 175 -11.12 6.89 -0.18
N TYR A 176 -9.98 6.44 -0.69
CA TYR A 176 -9.78 5.03 -1.05
C TYR A 176 -9.88 4.09 0.16
N VAL A 177 -9.37 4.53 1.31
CA VAL A 177 -9.41 3.71 2.54
C VAL A 177 -10.85 3.40 2.93
N GLY A 178 -11.69 4.43 3.00
CA GLY A 178 -13.11 4.27 3.34
C GLY A 178 -13.88 3.49 2.28
N GLY A 179 -13.78 3.92 1.01
CA GLY A 179 -14.52 3.33 -0.11
C GLY A 179 -14.22 1.84 -0.30
N LEU A 180 -12.95 1.46 -0.35
CA LEU A 180 -12.53 0.07 -0.54
C LEU A 180 -12.85 -0.80 0.68
N THR A 181 -12.66 -0.28 1.90
CA THR A 181 -12.97 -1.03 3.13
C THR A 181 -14.46 -1.36 3.23
N ILE A 182 -15.34 -0.43 2.85
CA ILE A 182 -16.79 -0.65 2.84
C ILE A 182 -17.19 -1.59 1.71
N ARG A 183 -16.75 -1.34 0.47
CA ARG A 183 -17.13 -2.13 -0.71
C ARG A 183 -16.65 -3.58 -0.64
N LEU A 184 -15.44 -3.79 -0.17
CA LEU A 184 -14.77 -5.10 -0.13
C LEU A 184 -14.70 -5.64 1.31
N ARG A 185 -15.69 -5.33 2.15
CA ARG A 185 -15.77 -5.73 3.56
C ARG A 185 -15.52 -7.24 3.79
N ARG A 186 -15.89 -8.08 2.82
CA ARG A 186 -15.73 -9.54 2.88
C ARG A 186 -14.30 -10.00 2.55
N GLN A 187 -13.47 -9.13 2.00
CA GLN A 187 -12.12 -9.43 1.52
C GLN A 187 -11.08 -8.43 2.10
N PRO A 188 -10.98 -8.29 3.45
CA PRO A 188 -10.15 -7.26 4.05
C PRO A 188 -8.66 -7.40 3.74
N LEU A 189 -8.16 -8.63 3.52
CA LEU A 189 -6.78 -8.85 3.10
C LEU A 189 -6.51 -8.29 1.69
N PHE A 190 -7.48 -8.40 0.77
CA PHE A 190 -7.36 -7.79 -0.55
C PHE A 190 -7.38 -6.26 -0.46
N VAL A 191 -8.24 -5.70 0.39
CA VAL A 191 -8.25 -4.24 0.64
C VAL A 191 -6.88 -3.76 1.12
N LEU A 192 -6.23 -4.46 2.05
CA LEU A 192 -4.88 -4.15 2.50
C LEU A 192 -3.89 -4.14 1.32
N THR A 193 -3.95 -5.16 0.46
CA THR A 193 -3.06 -5.27 -0.71
C THR A 193 -3.26 -4.12 -1.69
N ILE A 194 -4.50 -3.79 -2.03
CA ILE A 194 -4.81 -2.68 -2.95
C ILE A 194 -4.38 -1.33 -2.36
N LEU A 195 -4.61 -1.11 -1.07
CA LEU A 195 -4.17 0.13 -0.41
C LEU A 195 -2.65 0.28 -0.43
N LEU A 196 -1.88 -0.81 -0.25
CA LEU A 196 -0.42 -0.76 -0.40
C LEU A 196 -0.01 -0.34 -1.81
N GLY A 197 -0.71 -0.81 -2.85
CA GLY A 197 -0.50 -0.37 -4.22
C GLY A 197 -0.87 1.09 -4.45
N ILE A 198 -1.99 1.55 -3.89
CA ILE A 198 -2.41 2.96 -3.94
C ILE A 198 -1.36 3.86 -3.26
N PHE A 199 -0.83 3.45 -2.12
CA PHE A 199 0.22 4.21 -1.44
C PHE A 199 1.53 4.24 -2.24
N ALA A 200 1.86 3.18 -2.97
CA ALA A 200 3.02 3.15 -3.85
C ALA A 200 2.96 4.18 -4.99
N ILE A 201 1.76 4.67 -5.35
CA ILE A 201 1.54 5.66 -6.41
C ILE A 201 1.29 7.06 -5.82
N PHE A 202 0.36 7.15 -4.86
CA PHE A 202 -0.28 8.41 -4.48
C PHE A 202 0.20 9.01 -3.15
N LYS A 203 1.16 8.41 -2.43
CA LYS A 203 1.75 9.08 -1.27
C LYS A 203 2.76 10.14 -1.71
N PRO A 204 3.11 11.16 -0.87
CA PRO A 204 4.04 12.23 -1.24
C PRO A 204 5.43 11.75 -1.66
N TYR A 205 5.99 10.79 -0.96
CA TYR A 205 7.33 10.24 -1.20
C TYR A 205 7.26 8.73 -1.43
N PRO A 206 6.71 8.27 -2.58
CA PRO A 206 6.72 6.86 -2.90
C PRO A 206 8.12 6.40 -3.28
N SER A 207 8.39 5.15 -3.02
CA SER A 207 9.66 4.50 -3.34
C SER A 207 9.45 3.18 -4.08
N ILE A 208 10.50 2.69 -4.71
CA ILE A 208 10.51 1.36 -5.34
C ILE A 208 10.20 0.26 -4.29
N SER A 209 10.54 0.49 -3.02
CA SER A 209 10.22 -0.40 -1.90
C SER A 209 8.71 -0.60 -1.72
N ASP A 210 7.90 0.45 -1.91
CA ASP A 210 6.44 0.35 -1.81
C ASP A 210 5.86 -0.50 -2.93
N THR A 211 6.36 -0.30 -4.14
CA THR A 211 6.00 -1.09 -5.32
C THR A 211 6.39 -2.56 -5.13
N SER A 212 7.58 -2.82 -4.60
CA SER A 212 8.06 -4.16 -4.26
C SER A 212 7.13 -4.85 -3.25
N LEU A 213 6.69 -4.14 -2.21
CA LEU A 213 5.76 -4.66 -1.22
C LEU A 213 4.40 -5.03 -1.84
N PHE A 214 3.84 -4.15 -2.68
CA PHE A 214 2.60 -4.43 -3.38
C PHE A 214 2.71 -5.66 -4.27
N LEU A 215 3.74 -5.74 -5.12
CA LEU A 215 3.99 -6.89 -5.98
C LEU A 215 4.18 -8.19 -5.19
N GLY A 216 4.83 -8.12 -4.03
CA GLY A 216 5.03 -9.27 -3.15
C GLY A 216 3.72 -9.84 -2.58
N MET A 217 2.65 -9.03 -2.53
CA MET A 217 1.32 -9.47 -2.10
C MET A 217 0.47 -10.05 -3.23
N LEU A 218 0.75 -9.73 -4.51
CA LEU A 218 -0.07 -10.16 -5.65
C LEU A 218 -0.17 -11.68 -5.82
N PRO A 219 0.88 -12.50 -5.60
CA PRO A 219 0.77 -13.95 -5.74
C PRO A 219 -0.28 -14.61 -4.86
N LEU A 220 -0.73 -13.95 -3.78
CA LEU A 220 -1.85 -14.42 -2.96
C LEU A 220 -3.18 -14.47 -3.74
N TYR A 221 -3.27 -13.76 -4.85
CA TYR A 221 -4.46 -13.61 -5.69
C TYR A 221 -4.30 -14.24 -7.08
N GLN A 222 -3.37 -15.18 -7.25
CA GLN A 222 -3.10 -15.83 -8.55
C GLN A 222 -4.35 -16.44 -9.21
N HIS A 223 -5.36 -16.81 -8.43
CA HIS A 223 -6.62 -17.38 -8.93
C HIS A 223 -7.43 -16.38 -9.78
N VAL A 224 -7.24 -15.06 -9.59
CA VAL A 224 -7.92 -14.04 -10.38
C VAL A 224 -7.11 -13.57 -11.60
N PHE A 225 -5.84 -13.93 -11.73
CA PHE A 225 -5.00 -13.51 -12.86
C PHE A 225 -5.59 -13.86 -14.22
N PRO A 226 -6.26 -15.01 -14.43
CA PRO A 226 -6.93 -15.31 -15.70
C PRO A 226 -8.08 -14.35 -16.05
N LEU A 227 -8.59 -13.59 -15.07
CA LEU A 227 -9.66 -12.61 -15.26
C LEU A 227 -9.12 -11.19 -15.55
N MET A 228 -7.81 -10.98 -15.47
CA MET A 228 -7.16 -9.74 -15.83
C MET A 228 -7.10 -9.60 -17.35
N SER A 229 -7.28 -8.37 -17.85
CA SER A 229 -7.41 -8.11 -19.28
C SER A 229 -6.22 -7.37 -19.88
N TYR A 230 -5.48 -6.59 -19.09
CA TYR A 230 -4.49 -5.64 -19.58
C TYR A 230 -3.05 -5.95 -19.15
N THR A 231 -2.76 -7.13 -18.64
CA THR A 231 -1.47 -7.55 -18.04
C THR A 231 -0.28 -7.27 -18.96
N PHE A 232 -0.41 -7.49 -20.28
CA PHE A 232 0.66 -7.19 -21.23
C PHE A 232 0.93 -5.70 -21.38
N VAL A 233 -0.14 -4.88 -21.47
CA VAL A 233 -0.04 -3.42 -21.62
C VAL A 233 0.58 -2.81 -20.36
N GLU A 234 0.09 -3.19 -19.19
CA GLU A 234 0.58 -2.73 -17.89
C GLU A 234 2.06 -3.03 -17.72
N SER A 235 2.45 -4.29 -17.95
CA SER A 235 3.84 -4.73 -17.84
C SER A 235 4.75 -3.98 -18.82
N SER A 236 4.27 -3.73 -20.05
CA SER A 236 5.02 -2.98 -21.05
C SER A 236 5.21 -1.51 -20.65
N ILE A 237 4.18 -0.86 -20.12
CA ILE A 237 4.25 0.53 -19.63
C ILE A 237 5.21 0.63 -18.44
N VAL A 238 5.09 -0.29 -17.47
CA VAL A 238 5.97 -0.31 -16.29
C VAL A 238 7.43 -0.56 -16.69
N LEU A 239 7.68 -1.50 -17.60
CA LEU A 239 9.01 -1.77 -18.14
C LEU A 239 9.61 -0.54 -18.82
N TYR A 240 8.83 0.10 -19.69
CA TYR A 240 9.23 1.33 -20.39
C TYR A 240 9.62 2.43 -19.39
N ALA A 241 8.78 2.68 -18.40
CA ALA A 241 9.04 3.69 -17.38
C ALA A 241 10.25 3.34 -16.50
N THR A 242 10.44 2.06 -16.17
CA THR A 242 11.57 1.57 -15.39
C THR A 242 12.91 1.80 -16.10
N LEU A 243 12.94 1.65 -17.43
CA LEU A 243 14.15 1.86 -18.21
C LEU A 243 14.45 3.35 -18.46
N LEU A 244 13.42 4.14 -18.75
CA LEU A 244 13.61 5.55 -19.12
C LEU A 244 13.69 6.49 -17.90
N GLY A 245 13.08 6.12 -16.76
CA GLY A 245 13.12 6.96 -15.55
C GLY A 245 14.53 7.32 -15.11
N PRO A 246 15.41 6.33 -14.84
CA PRO A 246 16.79 6.59 -14.49
C PRO A 246 17.58 7.34 -15.59
N ALA A 247 17.29 7.05 -16.87
CA ALA A 247 17.93 7.72 -17.99
C ALA A 247 17.60 9.20 -18.03
N PHE A 248 16.31 9.59 -17.91
CA PHE A 248 15.90 11.00 -17.89
C PHE A 248 16.37 11.70 -16.62
N TYR A 249 16.39 11.03 -15.48
CA TYR A 249 16.97 11.58 -14.24
C TYR A 249 18.45 11.88 -14.42
N TYR A 250 19.23 10.95 -15.00
CA TYR A 250 20.65 11.12 -15.27
C TYR A 250 20.91 12.28 -16.24
N LEU A 251 20.15 12.35 -17.36
CA LEU A 251 20.28 13.41 -18.34
C LEU A 251 19.98 14.80 -17.73
N TRP A 252 19.02 14.87 -16.81
CA TRP A 252 18.66 16.11 -16.15
C TRP A 252 19.68 16.53 -15.09
N ILE A 253 19.93 15.66 -14.10
CA ILE A 253 20.70 16.03 -12.89
C ILE A 253 22.21 15.97 -13.12
N TYR A 254 22.69 14.97 -13.87
CA TYR A 254 24.12 14.72 -14.02
C TYR A 254 24.71 15.27 -15.34
N ALA A 255 24.03 15.06 -16.45
CA ALA A 255 24.50 15.49 -17.75
C ALA A 255 24.10 16.94 -18.11
N GLY A 256 23.11 17.53 -17.43
CA GLY A 256 22.63 18.90 -17.69
C GLY A 256 22.00 19.10 -19.08
N SER A 257 21.70 18.02 -19.80
CA SER A 257 21.12 18.03 -21.14
C SER A 257 19.59 17.80 -21.16
N GLY A 258 18.99 17.47 -20.01
CA GLY A 258 17.56 17.28 -19.81
C GLY A 258 16.95 18.36 -18.93
N ASN A 259 15.67 18.19 -18.62
CA ASN A 259 14.96 19.05 -17.67
C ASN A 259 13.98 18.26 -16.81
N ALA A 260 13.41 18.90 -15.78
CA ALA A 260 12.47 18.31 -14.84
C ALA A 260 11.23 17.71 -15.53
N ASN A 261 10.74 18.34 -16.63
CA ASN A 261 9.54 17.92 -17.34
C ASN A 261 9.68 16.52 -17.94
N PHE A 262 10.84 16.19 -18.51
CA PHE A 262 11.09 14.84 -19.05
C PHE A 262 11.06 13.77 -17.95
N PHE A 263 11.69 14.07 -16.81
CA PHE A 263 11.67 13.15 -15.69
C PHE A 263 10.25 13.03 -15.10
N TYR A 264 9.52 14.13 -14.94
CA TYR A 264 8.15 14.10 -14.47
C TYR A 264 7.22 13.37 -15.44
N ALA A 265 7.36 13.58 -16.75
CA ALA A 265 6.58 12.87 -17.75
C ALA A 265 6.72 11.35 -17.62
N ILE A 266 7.94 10.83 -17.38
CA ILE A 266 8.13 9.40 -17.19
C ILE A 266 7.59 8.90 -15.84
N THR A 267 7.59 9.73 -14.79
CA THR A 267 6.93 9.38 -13.52
C THR A 267 5.40 9.32 -13.67
N LEU A 268 4.80 10.11 -14.55
CA LEU A 268 3.39 9.98 -14.92
C LEU A 268 3.11 8.65 -15.65
N VAL A 269 3.98 8.26 -16.57
CA VAL A 269 3.88 6.96 -17.27
C VAL A 269 4.04 5.81 -16.29
N TRP A 270 4.98 5.90 -15.34
CA TRP A 270 5.15 4.97 -14.24
C TRP A 270 3.86 4.81 -13.42
N SER A 271 3.31 5.92 -12.98
CA SER A 271 2.07 5.94 -12.18
C SER A 271 0.86 5.43 -12.96
N LEU A 272 0.80 5.70 -14.28
CA LEU A 272 -0.24 5.17 -15.16
C LEU A 272 -0.17 3.63 -15.23
N GLY A 273 1.02 3.06 -15.45
CA GLY A 273 1.19 1.60 -15.50
C GLY A 273 0.71 0.90 -14.23
N TRP A 274 1.09 1.43 -13.06
CA TRP A 274 0.63 0.91 -11.77
C TRP A 274 -0.85 1.13 -11.51
N SER A 275 -1.41 2.25 -11.95
CA SER A 275 -2.84 2.53 -11.81
C SER A 275 -3.68 1.58 -12.67
N LEU A 276 -3.21 1.25 -13.88
CA LEU A 276 -3.85 0.24 -14.74
C LEU A 276 -3.83 -1.13 -14.07
N LEU A 277 -2.68 -1.57 -13.55
CA LEU A 277 -2.57 -2.85 -12.83
C LEU A 277 -3.50 -2.90 -11.61
N LEU A 278 -3.57 -1.82 -10.82
CA LEU A 278 -4.49 -1.74 -9.69
C LEU A 278 -5.95 -1.83 -10.14
N ALA A 279 -6.32 -1.16 -11.21
CA ALA A 279 -7.68 -1.19 -11.75
C ALA A 279 -8.03 -2.57 -12.29
N ASP A 280 -7.11 -3.22 -13.02
CA ASP A 280 -7.34 -4.52 -13.65
C ASP A 280 -7.46 -5.64 -12.59
N ILE A 281 -6.59 -5.68 -11.59
CA ILE A 281 -6.72 -6.67 -10.51
C ILE A 281 -7.95 -6.42 -9.64
N LEU A 282 -8.32 -5.15 -9.40
CA LEU A 282 -9.55 -4.82 -8.69
C LEU A 282 -10.78 -5.31 -9.48
N PHE A 283 -10.80 -5.07 -10.78
CA PHE A 283 -11.85 -5.57 -11.66
C PHE A 283 -11.89 -7.10 -11.64
N ALA A 284 -10.74 -7.78 -11.73
CA ALA A 284 -10.65 -9.24 -11.70
C ALA A 284 -11.23 -9.83 -10.41
N VAL A 285 -10.92 -9.23 -9.25
CA VAL A 285 -11.45 -9.67 -7.95
C VAL A 285 -12.96 -9.41 -7.84
N LEU A 286 -13.46 -8.26 -8.30
CA LEU A 286 -14.89 -7.98 -8.34
C LEU A 286 -15.63 -8.93 -9.29
N ARG A 287 -14.99 -9.28 -10.40
CA ARG A 287 -15.51 -10.27 -11.35
C ARG A 287 -15.58 -11.66 -10.72
N ASP A 288 -14.53 -12.10 -10.03
CA ASP A 288 -14.51 -13.38 -9.32
C ASP A 288 -15.61 -13.42 -8.25
N GLU A 289 -15.78 -12.36 -7.44
CA GLU A 289 -16.87 -12.24 -6.45
C GLU A 289 -18.25 -12.41 -7.12
N TRP A 290 -18.46 -11.75 -8.25
CA TRP A 290 -19.71 -11.79 -9.00
C TRP A 290 -19.97 -13.19 -9.63
N GLU A 291 -18.95 -13.86 -10.17
CA GLU A 291 -19.06 -15.21 -10.72
C GLU A 291 -19.30 -16.29 -9.63
N VAL A 292 -18.77 -16.06 -8.42
CA VAL A 292 -19.05 -16.93 -7.26
C VAL A 292 -20.50 -16.79 -6.81
N GLU A 293 -21.07 -15.58 -6.86
CA GLU A 293 -22.48 -15.35 -6.53
C GLU A 293 -23.44 -15.82 -7.63
N ARG A 294 -22.98 -15.90 -8.90
CA ARG A 294 -23.76 -16.29 -10.09
C ARG A 294 -23.01 -17.30 -10.93
N PRO A 295 -22.96 -18.58 -10.49
CA PRO A 295 -22.20 -19.63 -11.20
C PRO A 295 -22.62 -19.84 -12.65
N GLU A 296 -23.88 -19.55 -13.00
CA GLU A 296 -24.43 -19.65 -14.34
C GLU A 296 -23.85 -18.61 -15.34
N MET A 297 -23.21 -17.58 -14.82
CA MET A 297 -22.61 -16.52 -15.61
C MET A 297 -21.10 -16.72 -15.80
N ARG A 298 -20.55 -17.77 -15.24
CA ARG A 298 -19.10 -18.04 -15.30
C ARG A 298 -18.63 -18.20 -16.73
N GLY A 299 -17.58 -17.46 -17.09
CA GLY A 299 -16.99 -17.47 -18.43
C GLY A 299 -17.79 -16.71 -19.50
N LYS A 300 -18.91 -16.06 -19.15
CA LYS A 300 -19.63 -15.20 -20.08
C LYS A 300 -18.98 -13.81 -20.15
N GLU A 301 -18.96 -13.26 -21.37
CA GLU A 301 -18.47 -11.91 -21.58
C GLU A 301 -19.42 -10.88 -20.96
N ILE A 302 -18.87 -9.95 -20.14
CA ILE A 302 -19.64 -8.82 -19.64
C ILE A 302 -19.46 -7.67 -20.62
N ARG A 303 -20.58 -7.19 -21.17
CA ARG A 303 -20.60 -5.96 -21.99
C ARG A 303 -21.38 -4.90 -21.25
N GLN A 304 -20.82 -3.69 -21.22
CA GLN A 304 -21.54 -2.50 -20.78
C GLN A 304 -22.48 -2.10 -21.94
N ILE A 305 -23.77 -2.01 -21.63
CA ILE A 305 -24.83 -1.61 -22.58
C ILE A 305 -25.07 -0.12 -22.41
#